data_d6c8d81642b59d4cfed7a6035239de7f
#
_entry.id   d6c8d81642b59d4cfed7a6035239de7f
#
_cell.length_a   1.000
_cell.length_b   1.000
_cell.length_c   1.000
_cell.angle_alpha   90.00
_cell.angle_beta   90.00
_cell.angle_gamma   90.00
#
_symmetry.space_group_name_H-M   'P 1'
#
loop_
_entity.id
_entity.type
_entity.pdbx_description
1 polymer ?
#
loop_
_entity_poly.entity_id
_entity_poly.type
_entity_poly.pdbx_seq_one_letter_code
_entity_poly.pdbx_strand_id
1 'polypeptide(L)'
;MDFGGVVVGWGNPGNQYAGTRHNCGFAFVESLLDHARREGGQVQSQNGGKFSCELWRLRYDGLPGDWLAAMPQTFMNLSGQCVQPLLAWHKIRPDQLVVVHDELDIPAGELRFKKGGVNAGHNGLKSITQLLGTPDFYRLRIGIGRPPQKGDVINWVLGRPCSEDADKIRTATDKALEVLEIFAKKGLEAAVRATRS
;
A
#
# COMPACT_ATOMS: atom_id res chain seq x y z
N MET A 1 1.50 -17.61 16.06
CA MET A 1 2.59 -16.78 15.52
C MET A 1 2.01 -15.37 15.39
N ASP A 2 2.57 -14.41 16.08
CA ASP A 2 2.03 -13.05 16.06
C ASP A 2 2.79 -12.22 15.05
N PHE A 3 2.08 -11.69 14.05
CA PHE A 3 2.63 -10.77 13.07
C PHE A 3 2.67 -9.35 13.66
N GLY A 4 3.76 -8.60 13.37
CA GLY A 4 3.84 -7.16 13.67
C GLY A 4 2.80 -6.37 12.88
N GLY A 5 2.53 -6.79 11.64
CA GLY A 5 1.51 -6.20 10.80
C GLY A 5 1.45 -6.82 9.40
N VAL A 6 0.59 -6.25 8.58
CA VAL A 6 0.48 -6.57 7.15
C VAL A 6 0.45 -5.29 6.33
N VAL A 7 1.23 -5.29 5.26
CA VAL A 7 1.22 -4.23 4.24
C VAL A 7 0.48 -4.75 3.02
N VAL A 8 -0.52 -4.01 2.58
CA VAL A 8 -1.28 -4.31 1.36
C VAL A 8 -1.03 -3.19 0.36
N GLY A 9 -0.30 -3.47 -0.69
CA GLY A 9 -0.13 -2.54 -1.81
C GLY A 9 -1.27 -2.68 -2.81
N TRP A 10 -1.81 -1.55 -3.27
CA TRP A 10 -2.89 -1.57 -4.24
C TRP A 10 -2.45 -1.41 -5.66
N GLY A 11 -3.19 -2.09 -6.54
CA GLY A 11 -3.05 -2.07 -7.97
C GLY A 11 -4.08 -2.99 -8.62
N ASN A 12 -4.12 -2.96 -9.93
CA ASN A 12 -4.86 -3.92 -10.73
C ASN A 12 -3.92 -4.98 -11.29
N PRO A 13 -4.31 -6.27 -11.28
CA PRO A 13 -3.51 -7.33 -11.85
C PRO A 13 -3.45 -7.24 -13.38
N GLY A 14 -2.33 -7.68 -13.95
CA GLY A 14 -2.12 -7.76 -15.38
C GLY A 14 -1.10 -6.72 -15.89
N ASN A 15 -0.34 -7.14 -16.91
CA ASN A 15 0.76 -6.34 -17.47
C ASN A 15 0.31 -4.99 -18.06
N GLN A 16 -0.95 -4.88 -18.52
CA GLN A 16 -1.51 -3.63 -19.04
C GLN A 16 -1.58 -2.52 -17.98
N TYR A 17 -1.63 -2.88 -16.69
CA TYR A 17 -1.69 -1.91 -15.58
C TYR A 17 -0.32 -1.63 -14.96
N ALA A 18 0.73 -2.34 -15.37
CA ALA A 18 2.08 -2.14 -14.86
C ALA A 18 2.57 -0.71 -15.15
N GLY A 19 3.11 -0.05 -14.12
CA GLY A 19 3.60 1.32 -14.21
C GLY A 19 2.52 2.41 -14.31
N THR A 20 1.24 2.06 -14.18
CA THR A 20 0.17 3.05 -14.06
C THR A 20 0.18 3.71 -12.68
N ARG A 21 -0.38 4.92 -12.56
CA ARG A 21 -0.47 5.63 -11.27
C ARG A 21 -1.22 4.81 -10.22
N HIS A 22 -2.26 4.08 -10.64
CA HIS A 22 -3.09 3.25 -9.74
C HIS A 22 -2.33 2.03 -9.19
N ASN A 23 -1.23 1.62 -9.81
CA ASN A 23 -0.39 0.50 -9.38
C ASN A 23 0.82 0.92 -8.52
N CYS A 24 0.87 2.16 -8.03
CA CYS A 24 1.97 2.60 -7.16
C CYS A 24 2.07 1.77 -5.85
N GLY A 25 0.95 1.23 -5.36
CA GLY A 25 0.96 0.33 -4.21
C GLY A 25 1.62 -1.02 -4.52
N PHE A 26 1.43 -1.59 -5.72
CA PHE A 26 2.16 -2.77 -6.16
C PHE A 26 3.65 -2.49 -6.26
N ALA A 27 4.03 -1.37 -6.90
CA ALA A 27 5.42 -0.94 -6.99
C ALA A 27 6.07 -0.75 -5.60
N PHE A 28 5.31 -0.24 -4.63
CA PHE A 28 5.78 -0.15 -3.25
C PHE A 28 6.07 -1.53 -2.65
N VAL A 29 5.17 -2.51 -2.80
CA VAL A 29 5.40 -3.87 -2.27
C VAL A 29 6.63 -4.50 -2.92
N GLU A 30 6.78 -4.40 -4.23
CA GLU A 30 7.96 -4.89 -4.95
C GLU A 30 9.25 -4.25 -4.39
N SER A 31 9.26 -2.92 -4.21
CA SER A 31 10.38 -2.19 -3.60
C SER A 31 10.65 -2.63 -2.16
N LEU A 32 9.61 -2.90 -1.37
CA LEU A 32 9.75 -3.40 0.01
C LEU A 32 10.40 -4.79 0.04
N LEU A 33 9.98 -5.70 -0.86
CA LEU A 33 10.57 -7.04 -0.96
C LEU A 33 12.06 -6.97 -1.33
N ASP A 34 12.41 -6.12 -2.30
CA ASP A 34 13.78 -5.94 -2.75
C ASP A 34 14.64 -5.24 -1.70
N HIS A 35 14.08 -4.26 -1.00
CA HIS A 35 14.75 -3.61 0.12
C HIS A 35 15.05 -4.61 1.24
N ALA A 36 14.07 -5.38 1.68
CA ALA A 36 14.27 -6.41 2.70
C ALA A 36 15.36 -7.42 2.33
N ARG A 37 15.44 -7.85 1.06
CA ARG A 37 16.51 -8.76 0.58
C ARG A 37 17.88 -8.09 0.63
N ARG A 38 17.99 -6.83 0.21
CA ARG A 38 19.27 -6.07 0.25
C ARG A 38 19.77 -5.86 1.67
N GLU A 39 18.87 -5.69 2.63
CA GLU A 39 19.18 -5.59 4.05
C GLU A 39 19.48 -6.95 4.71
N GLY A 40 19.64 -8.02 3.94
CA GLY A 40 19.94 -9.36 4.45
C GLY A 40 18.76 -10.06 5.11
N GLY A 41 17.54 -9.55 4.93
CA GLY A 41 16.34 -10.10 5.50
C GLY A 41 15.82 -11.35 4.79
N GLN A 42 14.90 -12.03 5.44
CA GLN A 42 14.20 -13.18 4.90
C GLN A 42 12.91 -12.73 4.20
N VAL A 43 12.76 -13.12 2.94
CA VAL A 43 11.57 -12.89 2.14
C VAL A 43 11.08 -14.23 1.59
N GLN A 44 9.94 -14.69 2.07
CA GLN A 44 9.39 -16.00 1.74
C GLN A 44 8.02 -15.83 1.07
N SER A 45 7.88 -16.33 -0.16
CA SER A 45 6.57 -16.42 -0.81
C SER A 45 5.66 -17.38 -0.02
N GLN A 46 4.40 -17.00 0.12
CA GLN A 46 3.36 -17.74 0.82
C GLN A 46 2.24 -18.11 -0.16
N ASN A 47 1.43 -19.10 0.21
CA ASN A 47 0.25 -19.44 -0.58
C ASN A 47 -0.86 -18.41 -0.37
N GLY A 48 -0.88 -17.38 -1.19
CA GLY A 48 -1.88 -16.31 -1.20
C GLY A 48 -3.14 -16.62 -2.03
N GLY A 49 -3.14 -17.73 -2.80
CA GLY A 49 -4.22 -18.04 -3.75
C GLY A 49 -5.60 -18.13 -3.10
N LYS A 50 -5.71 -18.66 -1.89
CA LYS A 50 -6.97 -18.70 -1.12
C LYS A 50 -7.50 -17.33 -0.71
N PHE A 51 -6.67 -16.29 -0.77
CA PHE A 51 -7.04 -14.89 -0.49
C PHE A 51 -7.09 -14.04 -1.77
N SER A 52 -6.89 -14.67 -2.94
CA SER A 52 -6.76 -13.97 -4.22
C SER A 52 -5.69 -12.86 -4.19
N CYS A 53 -4.51 -13.16 -3.65
CA CYS A 53 -3.37 -12.26 -3.64
C CYS A 53 -2.04 -12.98 -3.87
N GLU A 54 -1.05 -12.25 -4.30
CA GLU A 54 0.34 -12.63 -4.06
C GLU A 54 0.71 -12.24 -2.63
N LEU A 55 1.40 -13.12 -1.92
CA LEU A 55 1.63 -13.00 -0.48
C LEU A 55 3.06 -13.38 -0.12
N TRP A 56 3.70 -12.58 0.73
CA TRP A 56 5.03 -12.82 1.26
C TRP A 56 5.07 -12.62 2.77
N ARG A 57 5.93 -13.40 3.42
CA ARG A 57 6.36 -13.16 4.80
C ARG A 57 7.72 -12.51 4.76
N LEU A 58 7.87 -11.46 5.55
CA LEU A 58 9.09 -10.65 5.67
C LEU A 58 9.62 -10.69 7.09
N ARG A 59 10.96 -10.77 7.22
CA ARG A 59 11.67 -10.56 8.48
C ARG A 59 12.99 -9.87 8.18
N TYR A 60 13.15 -8.65 8.62
CA TYR A 60 14.40 -7.89 8.56
C TYR A 60 14.40 -6.76 9.62
N ASP A 61 15.56 -6.16 9.88
CA ASP A 61 15.73 -5.20 10.99
C ASP A 61 14.90 -3.91 10.85
N GLY A 62 14.46 -3.59 9.64
CA GLY A 62 13.57 -2.44 9.37
C GLY A 62 12.15 -2.61 9.95
N LEU A 63 11.66 -3.85 10.00
CA LEU A 63 10.32 -4.19 10.49
C LEU A 63 10.42 -5.16 11.68
N PRO A 64 10.13 -4.72 12.92
CA PRO A 64 10.19 -5.58 14.10
C PRO A 64 9.25 -6.78 13.99
N GLY A 65 9.78 -7.99 14.19
CA GLY A 65 9.04 -9.24 14.10
C GLY A 65 8.78 -9.70 12.66
N ASP A 66 7.76 -10.55 12.50
CA ASP A 66 7.34 -11.01 11.19
C ASP A 66 6.24 -10.10 10.62
N TRP A 67 6.36 -9.76 9.37
CA TRP A 67 5.35 -8.99 8.65
C TRP A 67 4.86 -9.77 7.42
N LEU A 68 3.64 -9.47 7.00
CA LEU A 68 3.12 -9.91 5.72
C LEU A 68 3.14 -8.73 4.73
N ALA A 69 3.40 -9.04 3.46
CA ALA A 69 3.17 -8.12 2.34
C ALA A 69 2.26 -8.81 1.33
N ALA A 70 1.25 -8.11 0.85
CA ALA A 70 0.28 -8.66 -0.08
C ALA A 70 0.00 -7.70 -1.25
N MET A 71 -0.15 -8.28 -2.44
CA MET A 71 -0.66 -7.62 -3.64
C MET A 71 -1.97 -8.32 -4.05
N PRO A 72 -3.15 -7.72 -3.80
CA PRO A 72 -4.42 -8.27 -4.23
C PRO A 72 -4.45 -8.52 -5.73
N GLN A 73 -4.89 -9.71 -6.13
CA GLN A 73 -5.07 -10.09 -7.52
C GLN A 73 -6.55 -9.95 -7.95
N THR A 74 -7.34 -9.23 -7.17
CA THR A 74 -8.68 -8.77 -7.49
C THR A 74 -8.61 -7.40 -8.15
N PHE A 75 -9.67 -7.02 -8.88
CA PHE A 75 -9.81 -5.61 -9.27
C PHE A 75 -9.98 -4.72 -8.04
N MET A 76 -9.60 -3.43 -8.18
CA MET A 76 -9.53 -2.46 -7.09
C MET A 76 -10.82 -2.40 -6.23
N ASN A 77 -11.99 -2.42 -6.86
CA ASN A 77 -13.28 -2.37 -6.18
C ASN A 77 -13.62 -3.64 -5.37
N LEU A 78 -12.82 -4.70 -5.48
CA LEU A 78 -12.98 -5.97 -4.78
C LEU A 78 -11.86 -6.24 -3.76
N SER A 79 -10.99 -5.26 -3.48
CA SER A 79 -9.83 -5.43 -2.59
C SER A 79 -10.18 -5.95 -1.20
N GLY A 80 -11.36 -5.63 -0.68
CA GLY A 80 -11.81 -6.15 0.61
C GLY A 80 -12.01 -7.66 0.62
N GLN A 81 -12.30 -8.29 -0.52
CA GLN A 81 -12.44 -9.76 -0.64
C GLN A 81 -11.10 -10.49 -0.46
N CYS A 82 -9.99 -9.79 -0.72
CA CYS A 82 -8.66 -10.28 -0.41
C CYS A 82 -8.31 -9.99 1.06
N VAL A 83 -8.47 -8.74 1.49
CA VAL A 83 -7.94 -8.26 2.78
C VAL A 83 -8.66 -8.89 3.97
N GLN A 84 -9.99 -8.95 3.96
CA GLN A 84 -10.76 -9.45 5.09
C GLN A 84 -10.42 -10.91 5.44
N PRO A 85 -10.44 -11.89 4.52
CA PRO A 85 -10.08 -13.27 4.85
C PRO A 85 -8.59 -13.43 5.18
N LEU A 86 -7.71 -12.60 4.59
CA LEU A 86 -6.28 -12.60 4.91
C LEU A 86 -6.06 -12.22 6.38
N LEU A 87 -6.68 -11.14 6.85
CA LEU A 87 -6.58 -10.70 8.24
C LEU A 87 -7.17 -11.74 9.20
N ALA A 88 -8.36 -12.24 8.88
CA ALA A 88 -9.04 -13.24 9.72
C ALA A 88 -8.21 -14.52 9.89
N TRP A 89 -7.65 -15.03 8.81
CA TRP A 89 -6.83 -16.25 8.84
C TRP A 89 -5.57 -16.10 9.67
N HIS A 90 -4.88 -14.98 9.52
CA HIS A 90 -3.62 -14.71 10.22
C HIS A 90 -3.83 -14.08 11.61
N LYS A 91 -5.08 -13.88 12.03
CA LYS A 91 -5.45 -13.24 13.30
C LYS A 91 -4.84 -11.83 13.45
N ILE A 92 -4.75 -11.10 12.35
CA ILE A 92 -4.25 -9.73 12.29
C ILE A 92 -5.43 -8.78 12.50
N ARG A 93 -5.26 -7.82 13.40
CA ARG A 93 -6.29 -6.81 13.66
C ARG A 93 -6.24 -5.70 12.60
N PRO A 94 -7.37 -4.99 12.36
CA PRO A 94 -7.38 -3.83 11.45
C PRO A 94 -6.33 -2.76 11.79
N ASP A 95 -6.01 -2.56 13.08
CA ASP A 95 -4.98 -1.62 13.53
C ASP A 95 -3.53 -2.14 13.36
N GLN A 96 -3.34 -3.25 12.69
CA GLN A 96 -2.06 -3.78 12.22
C GLN A 96 -1.98 -3.81 10.68
N LEU A 97 -3.01 -3.31 10.00
CA LEU A 97 -3.06 -3.21 8.53
C LEU A 97 -2.55 -1.84 8.08
N VAL A 98 -1.60 -1.85 7.16
CA VAL A 98 -1.16 -0.67 6.40
C VAL A 98 -1.52 -0.87 4.93
N VAL A 99 -2.39 -0.02 4.41
CA VAL A 99 -2.74 0.02 2.97
C VAL A 99 -1.91 1.09 2.29
N VAL A 100 -1.25 0.73 1.20
CA VAL A 100 -0.47 1.65 0.37
C VAL A 100 -1.21 1.87 -0.94
N HIS A 101 -1.55 3.12 -1.23
CA HIS A 101 -2.37 3.46 -2.38
C HIS A 101 -2.05 4.85 -2.97
N ASP A 102 -2.48 5.06 -4.20
CA ASP A 102 -2.45 6.36 -4.87
C ASP A 102 -3.45 7.35 -4.26
N GLU A 103 -3.11 8.64 -4.29
CA GLU A 103 -3.96 9.71 -3.79
C GLU A 103 -3.97 10.89 -4.75
N LEU A 104 -5.16 11.19 -5.28
CA LEU A 104 -5.38 12.30 -6.22
C LEU A 104 -5.20 13.68 -5.60
N ASP A 105 -5.56 13.82 -4.31
CA ASP A 105 -5.55 15.09 -3.59
C ASP A 105 -4.19 15.47 -3.02
N ILE A 106 -3.17 14.67 -3.31
CA ILE A 106 -1.79 14.92 -2.92
C ILE A 106 -0.97 15.12 -4.20
N PRO A 107 -0.15 16.18 -4.29
CA PRO A 107 0.75 16.39 -5.43
C PRO A 107 1.64 15.18 -5.70
N ALA A 108 1.98 14.95 -6.98
CA ALA A 108 2.87 13.86 -7.36
C ALA A 108 4.22 13.96 -6.62
N GLY A 109 4.62 12.85 -5.99
CA GLY A 109 5.86 12.79 -5.23
C GLY A 109 5.76 13.15 -3.74
N GLU A 110 4.60 13.61 -3.27
CA GLU A 110 4.37 13.81 -1.84
C GLU A 110 3.74 12.58 -1.17
N LEU A 111 3.98 12.46 0.12
CA LEU A 111 3.43 11.37 0.96
C LEU A 111 2.56 11.91 2.08
N ARG A 112 1.59 11.12 2.48
CA ARG A 112 0.86 11.32 3.73
C ARG A 112 0.61 9.97 4.40
N PHE A 113 0.71 9.95 5.71
CA PHE A 113 0.41 8.78 6.53
C PHE A 113 -0.68 9.11 7.53
N LYS A 114 -1.68 8.26 7.66
CA LYS A 114 -2.77 8.44 8.63
C LYS A 114 -3.42 7.13 9.05
N LYS A 115 -4.16 7.15 10.15
CA LYS A 115 -5.12 6.11 10.55
C LYS A 115 -6.53 6.55 10.21
N GLY A 116 -7.34 5.63 9.67
CA GLY A 116 -8.76 5.87 9.43
C GLY A 116 -9.09 6.94 8.39
N GLY A 117 -10.26 7.51 8.52
CA GLY A 117 -10.77 8.61 7.70
C GLY A 117 -11.70 8.17 6.57
N VAL A 118 -12.26 9.17 5.86
CA VAL A 118 -13.18 8.95 4.74
C VAL A 118 -12.47 8.32 3.54
N ASN A 119 -13.23 7.63 2.70
CA ASN A 119 -12.67 6.90 1.54
C ASN A 119 -12.44 7.79 0.31
N ALA A 120 -12.87 9.05 0.33
CA ALA A 120 -12.65 10.07 -0.70
C ALA A 120 -12.91 9.57 -2.15
N GLY A 121 -13.91 8.72 -2.34
CA GLY A 121 -14.25 8.13 -3.64
C GLY A 121 -13.35 6.97 -4.09
N HIS A 122 -12.35 6.58 -3.30
CA HIS A 122 -11.46 5.46 -3.65
C HIS A 122 -12.16 4.11 -3.43
N ASN A 123 -12.46 3.41 -4.53
CA ASN A 123 -13.27 2.17 -4.50
C ASN A 123 -12.63 1.04 -3.68
N GLY A 124 -11.31 0.94 -3.69
CA GLY A 124 -10.61 -0.06 -2.87
C GLY A 124 -10.75 0.21 -1.37
N LEU A 125 -10.60 1.46 -0.92
CA LEU A 125 -10.82 1.84 0.50
C LEU A 125 -12.25 1.56 0.93
N LYS A 126 -13.22 1.85 0.07
CA LYS A 126 -14.63 1.55 0.32
C LYS A 126 -14.85 0.05 0.50
N SER A 127 -14.31 -0.78 -0.40
CA SER A 127 -14.41 -2.24 -0.33
C SER A 127 -13.83 -2.81 0.96
N ILE A 128 -12.63 -2.39 1.35
CA ILE A 128 -12.00 -2.84 2.59
C ILE A 128 -12.79 -2.39 3.81
N THR A 129 -13.17 -1.11 3.89
CA THR A 129 -13.93 -0.57 5.02
C THR A 129 -15.26 -1.32 5.20
N GLN A 130 -15.95 -1.64 4.10
CA GLN A 130 -17.21 -2.38 4.15
C GLN A 130 -17.03 -3.81 4.68
N LEU A 131 -16.02 -4.54 4.20
CA LEU A 131 -15.81 -5.94 4.59
C LEU A 131 -15.10 -6.11 5.93
N LEU A 132 -14.28 -5.17 6.37
CA LEU A 132 -13.71 -5.16 7.71
C LEU A 132 -14.69 -4.60 8.77
N GLY A 133 -15.73 -3.87 8.36
CA GLY A 133 -16.68 -3.21 9.26
C GLY A 133 -16.08 -2.00 10.00
N THR A 134 -14.88 -1.55 9.63
CA THR A 134 -14.19 -0.42 10.24
C THR A 134 -13.26 0.29 9.27
N PRO A 135 -13.13 1.62 9.34
CA PRO A 135 -12.12 2.38 8.61
C PRO A 135 -10.77 2.46 9.35
N ASP A 136 -10.64 1.89 10.56
CA ASP A 136 -9.55 2.10 11.51
C ASP A 136 -8.31 1.27 11.19
N PHE A 137 -7.83 1.38 9.96
CA PHE A 137 -6.54 0.88 9.50
C PHE A 137 -5.65 2.04 9.02
N TYR A 138 -4.36 1.77 8.87
CA TYR A 138 -3.39 2.78 8.44
C TYR A 138 -3.37 2.89 6.92
N ARG A 139 -3.10 4.10 6.44
CA ARG A 139 -3.04 4.44 5.02
C ARG A 139 -1.76 5.21 4.73
N LEU A 140 -0.89 4.63 3.92
CA LEU A 140 0.27 5.28 3.34
C LEU A 140 -0.13 5.74 1.94
N ARG A 141 -0.30 7.06 1.78
CA ARG A 141 -0.86 7.67 0.58
C ARG A 141 0.26 8.26 -0.25
N ILE A 142 0.41 7.76 -1.47
CA ILE A 142 1.37 8.26 -2.45
C ILE A 142 0.66 9.23 -3.38
N GLY A 143 1.09 10.48 -3.39
CA GLY A 143 0.50 11.52 -4.24
C GLY A 143 0.77 11.26 -5.71
N ILE A 144 -0.29 11.35 -6.50
CA ILE A 144 -0.25 11.24 -7.97
C ILE A 144 -0.80 12.50 -8.66
N GLY A 145 -1.30 13.47 -7.89
CA GLY A 145 -1.95 14.67 -8.40
C GLY A 145 -3.26 14.39 -9.13
N ARG A 146 -3.95 15.46 -9.49
CA ARG A 146 -5.21 15.40 -10.26
C ARG A 146 -4.98 15.63 -11.75
N PRO A 147 -5.83 15.05 -12.62
CA PRO A 147 -5.79 15.37 -14.04
C PRO A 147 -6.08 16.87 -14.27
N PRO A 148 -5.48 17.48 -15.32
CA PRO A 148 -5.74 18.88 -15.67
C PRO A 148 -7.21 19.14 -16.02
N GLN A 149 -7.89 18.15 -16.57
CA GLN A 149 -9.30 18.25 -16.95
C GLN A 149 -10.20 17.55 -15.92
N LYS A 150 -11.22 18.26 -15.46
CA LYS A 150 -12.23 17.66 -14.56
C LYS A 150 -12.96 16.53 -15.29
N GLY A 151 -13.06 15.38 -14.63
CA GLY A 151 -13.82 14.22 -15.16
C GLY A 151 -12.94 13.10 -15.76
N ASP A 152 -11.64 13.32 -15.99
CA ASP A 152 -10.73 12.32 -16.58
C ASP A 152 -9.99 11.44 -15.55
N VAL A 153 -10.58 11.28 -14.36
CA VAL A 153 -9.93 10.58 -13.24
C VAL A 153 -9.60 9.13 -13.57
N ILE A 154 -10.50 8.41 -14.25
CA ILE A 154 -10.30 6.99 -14.59
C ILE A 154 -9.09 6.83 -15.52
N ASN A 155 -9.03 7.60 -16.60
CA ASN A 155 -7.89 7.57 -17.53
C ASN A 155 -6.61 8.04 -16.85
N TRP A 156 -6.69 9.02 -15.94
CA TRP A 156 -5.54 9.49 -15.18
C TRP A 156 -4.93 8.41 -14.29
N VAL A 157 -5.71 7.75 -13.45
CA VAL A 157 -5.21 6.71 -12.55
C VAL A 157 -4.75 5.47 -13.31
N LEU A 158 -5.42 5.09 -14.38
CA LEU A 158 -5.05 3.96 -15.24
C LEU A 158 -3.97 4.32 -16.28
N GLY A 159 -3.62 5.60 -16.39
CA GLY A 159 -2.54 6.08 -17.26
C GLY A 159 -1.17 5.97 -16.59
N ARG A 160 -0.13 5.87 -17.43
CA ARG A 160 1.25 5.98 -16.96
C ARG A 160 1.60 7.45 -16.73
N PRO A 161 2.35 7.79 -15.67
CA PRO A 161 2.84 9.14 -15.48
C PRO A 161 3.84 9.55 -16.57
N CYS A 162 3.97 10.87 -16.83
CA CYS A 162 5.10 11.38 -17.59
C CYS A 162 6.42 11.12 -16.84
N SER A 163 7.55 11.26 -17.51
CA SER A 163 8.86 10.95 -16.92
C SER A 163 9.13 11.70 -15.61
N GLU A 164 8.78 13.00 -15.56
CA GLU A 164 8.97 13.82 -14.38
C GLU A 164 8.12 13.32 -13.19
N ASP A 165 6.83 13.06 -13.42
CA ASP A 165 5.95 12.53 -12.38
C ASP A 165 6.33 11.09 -11.97
N ALA A 166 6.79 10.28 -12.93
CA ALA A 166 7.28 8.93 -12.64
C ALA A 166 8.49 8.96 -11.69
N ASP A 167 9.43 9.87 -11.90
CA ASP A 167 10.59 10.05 -11.03
C ASP A 167 10.19 10.54 -9.64
N LYS A 168 9.25 11.49 -9.56
CA LYS A 168 8.70 11.98 -8.28
C LYS A 168 7.99 10.86 -7.51
N ILE A 169 7.14 10.07 -8.18
CA ILE A 169 6.41 8.96 -7.57
C ILE A 169 7.38 7.86 -7.11
N ARG A 170 8.43 7.57 -7.89
CA ARG A 170 9.47 6.62 -7.48
C ARG A 170 10.19 7.08 -6.23
N THR A 171 10.64 8.34 -6.18
CA THR A 171 11.29 8.93 -4.99
C THR A 171 10.37 8.88 -3.78
N ALA A 172 9.07 9.16 -3.97
CA ALA A 172 8.09 9.03 -2.91
C ALA A 172 7.92 7.57 -2.44
N THR A 173 7.98 6.62 -3.35
CA THR A 173 7.91 5.19 -3.03
C THR A 173 9.10 4.76 -2.17
N ASP A 174 10.32 5.21 -2.49
CA ASP A 174 11.53 4.94 -1.69
C ASP A 174 11.40 5.56 -0.29
N LYS A 175 10.95 6.82 -0.20
CA LYS A 175 10.67 7.46 1.09
C LYS A 175 9.57 6.78 1.88
N ALA A 176 8.59 6.19 1.21
CA ALA A 176 7.50 5.45 1.85
C ALA A 176 8.01 4.22 2.61
N LEU A 177 9.11 3.59 2.18
CA LEU A 177 9.77 2.50 2.91
C LEU A 177 10.27 2.99 4.27
N GLU A 178 10.98 4.12 4.31
CA GLU A 178 11.45 4.72 5.57
C GLU A 178 10.28 5.08 6.50
N VAL A 179 9.20 5.63 5.94
CA VAL A 179 7.99 5.96 6.71
C VAL A 179 7.36 4.71 7.32
N LEU A 180 7.29 3.60 6.57
CA LEU A 180 6.80 2.32 7.09
C LEU A 180 7.67 1.79 8.24
N GLU A 181 8.99 1.84 8.11
CA GLU A 181 9.92 1.40 9.15
C GLU A 181 9.85 2.28 10.40
N ILE A 182 9.72 3.60 10.22
CA ILE A 182 9.51 4.53 11.33
C ILE A 182 8.17 4.23 12.02
N PHE A 183 7.12 3.98 11.25
CA PHE A 183 5.83 3.57 11.80
C PHE A 183 5.94 2.30 12.63
N ALA A 184 6.56 1.26 12.10
CA ALA A 184 6.71 -0.02 12.77
C ALA A 184 7.51 0.05 14.07
N LYS A 185 8.50 0.95 14.14
CA LYS A 185 9.39 1.12 15.30
C LYS A 185 8.92 2.18 16.30
N LYS A 186 8.29 3.27 15.83
CA LYS A 186 8.03 4.49 16.60
C LYS A 186 6.58 4.95 16.58
N GLY A 187 5.70 4.26 15.84
CA GLY A 187 4.28 4.53 15.77
C GLY A 187 3.84 5.68 14.86
N LEU A 188 2.54 5.97 14.89
CA LEU A 188 1.85 6.86 13.96
C LEU A 188 2.40 8.28 13.91
N GLU A 189 2.62 8.91 15.07
CA GLU A 189 3.04 10.32 15.11
C GLU A 189 4.42 10.52 14.47
N ALA A 190 5.34 9.61 14.70
CA ALA A 190 6.67 9.65 14.10
C ALA A 190 6.60 9.46 12.58
N ALA A 191 5.78 8.52 12.10
CA ALA A 191 5.55 8.29 10.68
C ALA A 191 4.91 9.52 9.99
N VAL A 192 3.92 10.15 10.63
CA VAL A 192 3.30 11.38 10.10
C VAL A 192 4.32 12.52 9.98
N ARG A 193 5.18 12.70 10.95
CA ARG A 193 6.27 13.71 10.86
C ARG A 193 7.22 13.40 9.73
N ALA A 194 7.61 12.14 9.56
CA ALA A 194 8.53 11.70 8.51
C ALA A 194 8.00 11.94 7.08
N THR A 195 6.67 11.99 6.87
CA THR A 195 6.11 12.33 5.55
C THR A 195 6.30 13.81 5.17
N ARG A 196 6.65 14.68 6.11
CA ARG A 196 6.78 16.13 5.92
C ARG A 196 8.23 16.62 5.82
N SER A 197 9.17 15.76 6.16
CA SER A 197 10.62 16.00 6.02
C SER A 197 11.11 15.62 4.58
#